data_f7f625b2562976ce8be37552dc7c51ed
#
_entry.id   f7f625b2562976ce8be37552dc7c51ed
#
_cell.length_a   1.000
_cell.length_b   1.000
_cell.length_c   1.000
_cell.angle_alpha   90.00
_cell.angle_beta   90.00
_cell.angle_gamma   90.00
#
_symmetry.space_group_name_H-M   'P 1'
#
loop_
_entity.id
_entity.type
_entity.pdbx_description
1 polymer ?
#
loop_
_entity_poly.entity_id
_entity_poly.type
_entity_poly.pdbx_seq_one_letter_code
_entity_poly.pdbx_strand_id
1 'polypeptide(L)'
;MNYILFDGSVRNQLLPFTFTRPVADIRFGILTMRERWEYILGSTTSTITEDYLSEKWPLVEFEENVMINAAYFPSSAFIDQVKNLQKNEAIFDGEEIVAFYAEEDQEVDFTAFKQLEIAGEVLKLAYTWDIFSKNGIAIQFDFRLITEDRKSQPIDPSNYVKNAENIFIEEGAVVENCSLNASNGPIYIGKDALVMEGCFFRGPIAIGEEAIVKMGAKIYGATTIGPGSRAGGEINNSVLFQNSNKGHEGYLGNSVLGEWCNLGADTNNSNLKNNYAEVRLWDYETEGFAKTGLQFCGLMMGDHSKCGINSMFNTGT
;
A
#
# COMPACT_ATOMS: atom_id res chain seq x y z
N MET A 1 -17.47 1.89 -20.93
CA MET A 1 -17.61 1.52 -19.51
C MET A 1 -16.69 2.40 -18.70
N ASN A 2 -17.20 3.12 -17.73
CA ASN A 2 -16.45 3.95 -16.79
C ASN A 2 -16.28 3.19 -15.46
N TYR A 3 -15.19 3.41 -14.77
CA TYR A 3 -14.92 2.77 -13.48
C TYR A 3 -14.73 3.81 -12.38
N ILE A 4 -15.44 3.63 -11.28
CA ILE A 4 -15.45 4.54 -10.14
C ILE A 4 -15.07 3.76 -8.88
N LEU A 5 -14.06 4.21 -8.18
CA LEU A 5 -13.66 3.63 -6.90
C LEU A 5 -14.40 4.35 -5.78
N PHE A 6 -15.04 3.60 -4.87
CA PHE A 6 -15.72 4.21 -3.75
C PHE A 6 -15.14 3.79 -2.41
N ASP A 7 -15.20 4.67 -1.43
CA ASP A 7 -14.89 4.36 -0.05
C ASP A 7 -16.01 3.51 0.55
N GLY A 8 -15.65 2.33 1.05
CA GLY A 8 -16.58 1.43 1.73
C GLY A 8 -16.66 1.71 3.23
N SER A 9 -17.36 0.83 3.95
CA SER A 9 -17.57 0.88 5.40
C SER A 9 -16.27 0.96 6.22
N VAL A 10 -15.16 0.47 5.66
CA VAL A 10 -13.86 0.40 6.35
C VAL A 10 -13.09 1.71 6.39
N ARG A 11 -13.55 2.77 5.71
CA ARG A 11 -12.84 4.04 5.61
C ARG A 11 -12.39 4.58 6.97
N ASN A 12 -13.29 4.56 7.96
CA ASN A 12 -13.00 5.04 9.32
C ASN A 12 -12.00 4.15 10.06
N GLN A 13 -11.98 2.85 9.77
CA GLN A 13 -11.00 1.91 10.32
C GLN A 13 -9.59 2.12 9.78
N LEU A 14 -9.44 2.87 8.67
CA LEU A 14 -8.16 3.20 8.04
C LEU A 14 -7.64 4.59 8.45
N LEU A 15 -8.32 5.29 9.35
CA LEU A 15 -7.78 6.48 9.98
C LEU A 15 -6.51 6.15 10.80
N PRO A 16 -5.46 6.99 10.73
CA PRO A 16 -5.45 8.38 10.25
C PRO A 16 -5.14 8.56 8.75
N PHE A 17 -4.93 7.50 7.99
CA PHE A 17 -4.49 7.61 6.58
C PHE A 17 -5.58 8.15 5.66
N THR A 18 -6.84 7.90 5.98
CA THR A 18 -8.00 8.34 5.20
C THR A 18 -8.50 9.75 5.58
N PHE A 19 -7.86 10.45 6.52
CA PHE A 19 -8.17 11.88 6.75
C PHE A 19 -7.91 12.75 5.52
N THR A 20 -6.89 12.42 4.72
CA THR A 20 -6.35 13.28 3.67
C THR A 20 -6.47 12.67 2.28
N ARG A 21 -7.04 11.48 2.16
CA ARG A 21 -7.23 10.75 0.90
C ARG A 21 -8.38 9.75 0.97
N PRO A 22 -8.93 9.31 -0.17
CA PRO A 22 -9.82 8.15 -0.23
C PRO A 22 -9.04 6.84 -0.02
N VAL A 23 -9.77 5.77 0.26
CA VAL A 23 -9.21 4.42 0.40
C VAL A 23 -8.46 3.99 -0.85
N ALA A 24 -8.94 4.39 -2.03
CA ALA A 24 -8.32 4.11 -3.32
C ALA A 24 -6.85 4.56 -3.40
N ASP A 25 -6.46 5.60 -2.70
CA ASP A 25 -5.11 6.17 -2.75
C ASP A 25 -4.20 5.72 -1.59
N ILE A 26 -4.61 4.69 -0.84
CA ILE A 26 -3.74 4.01 0.11
C ILE A 26 -2.73 3.16 -0.65
N ARG A 27 -1.44 3.38 -0.33
CA ARG A 27 -0.32 2.60 -0.87
C ARG A 27 -0.02 1.39 -0.01
N PHE A 28 0.03 0.22 -0.64
CA PHE A 28 0.67 -0.97 -0.12
C PHE A 28 1.01 -1.89 -1.30
N GLY A 29 2.12 -2.62 -1.21
CA GLY A 29 2.73 -3.17 -2.42
C GLY A 29 3.61 -2.12 -3.13
N ILE A 30 3.74 -2.22 -4.42
CA ILE A 30 4.42 -1.23 -5.27
C ILE A 30 3.45 -0.06 -5.59
N LEU A 31 2.19 -0.38 -5.77
CA LEU A 31 1.12 0.52 -6.24
C LEU A 31 0.18 0.96 -5.11
N THR A 32 -0.58 2.03 -5.33
CA THR A 32 -1.81 2.30 -4.58
C THR A 32 -2.93 1.36 -5.04
N MET A 33 -4.07 1.34 -4.31
CA MET A 33 -5.24 0.58 -4.75
C MET A 33 -5.74 1.09 -6.10
N ARG A 34 -5.78 2.42 -6.31
CA ARG A 34 -6.16 3.06 -7.56
C ARG A 34 -5.24 2.66 -8.71
N GLU A 35 -3.93 2.89 -8.56
CA GLU A 35 -2.93 2.57 -9.59
C GLU A 35 -3.04 1.12 -10.04
N ARG A 36 -3.30 0.20 -9.11
CA ARG A 36 -3.47 -1.23 -9.38
C ARG A 36 -4.72 -1.52 -10.21
N TRP A 37 -5.86 -0.95 -9.82
CA TRP A 37 -7.09 -1.09 -10.58
C TRP A 37 -6.99 -0.46 -11.97
N GLU A 38 -6.43 0.75 -12.08
CA GLU A 38 -6.23 1.43 -13.36
C GLU A 38 -5.32 0.64 -14.31
N TYR A 39 -4.25 0.05 -13.78
CA TYR A 39 -3.37 -0.82 -14.57
C TYR A 39 -4.10 -2.04 -15.11
N ILE A 40 -4.92 -2.70 -14.30
CA ILE A 40 -5.69 -3.90 -14.66
C ILE A 40 -6.83 -3.60 -15.65
N LEU A 41 -7.50 -2.47 -15.45
CA LEU A 41 -8.63 -2.06 -16.25
C LEU A 41 -8.21 -1.37 -17.56
N GLY A 42 -6.96 -0.87 -17.62
CA GLY A 42 -6.45 -0.08 -18.75
C GLY A 42 -7.18 1.26 -18.90
N SER A 43 -7.71 1.81 -17.82
CA SER A 43 -8.51 3.03 -17.79
C SER A 43 -8.30 3.78 -16.48
N THR A 44 -8.36 5.10 -16.51
CA THR A 44 -8.38 5.94 -15.31
C THR A 44 -9.69 5.77 -14.56
N THR A 45 -9.66 6.01 -13.25
CA THR A 45 -10.81 5.93 -12.36
C THR A 45 -11.09 7.26 -11.68
N SER A 46 -12.37 7.56 -11.43
CA SER A 46 -12.79 8.63 -10.52
C SER A 46 -13.15 8.06 -9.15
N THR A 47 -13.59 8.90 -8.22
CA THR A 47 -13.80 8.44 -6.84
C THR A 47 -15.06 9.02 -6.21
N ILE A 48 -15.78 8.17 -5.47
CA ILE A 48 -16.76 8.60 -4.47
C ILE A 48 -16.09 8.50 -3.10
N THR A 49 -15.97 9.65 -2.44
CA THR A 49 -15.37 9.78 -1.11
C THR A 49 -16.07 10.91 -0.35
N GLU A 50 -15.52 11.31 0.79
CA GLU A 50 -16.01 12.41 1.61
C GLU A 50 -16.02 13.75 0.85
N ASP A 51 -17.04 14.55 1.06
CA ASP A 51 -17.23 15.84 0.37
C ASP A 51 -16.01 16.76 0.42
N TYR A 52 -15.31 16.81 1.57
CA TYR A 52 -14.13 17.66 1.72
C TYR A 52 -12.90 17.17 0.91
N LEU A 53 -12.94 15.95 0.38
CA LEU A 53 -11.91 15.40 -0.51
C LEU A 53 -12.28 15.53 -1.99
N SER A 54 -13.55 15.79 -2.31
CA SER A 54 -14.09 15.76 -3.68
C SER A 54 -13.43 16.78 -4.64
N GLU A 55 -12.91 17.91 -4.13
CA GLU A 55 -12.19 18.87 -4.96
C GLU A 55 -10.90 18.27 -5.55
N LYS A 56 -10.20 17.44 -4.79
CA LYS A 56 -8.95 16.78 -5.22
C LYS A 56 -9.23 15.45 -5.92
N TRP A 57 -10.29 14.76 -5.55
CA TRP A 57 -10.72 13.49 -6.11
C TRP A 57 -12.16 13.56 -6.60
N PRO A 58 -12.40 14.25 -7.72
CA PRO A 58 -13.76 14.44 -8.22
C PRO A 58 -14.39 13.14 -8.70
N LEU A 59 -15.69 13.05 -8.50
CA LEU A 59 -16.51 12.04 -9.16
C LEU A 59 -16.71 12.43 -10.62
N VAL A 60 -16.56 11.48 -11.53
CA VAL A 60 -16.88 11.60 -12.95
C VAL A 60 -17.74 10.40 -13.34
N GLU A 61 -19.01 10.66 -13.64
CA GLU A 61 -19.97 9.67 -14.11
C GLU A 61 -20.16 9.76 -15.62
N PHE A 62 -20.45 8.64 -16.22
CA PHE A 62 -20.89 8.49 -17.60
C PHE A 62 -22.20 7.71 -17.62
N GLU A 63 -22.77 7.52 -18.83
CA GLU A 63 -24.01 6.77 -18.99
C GLU A 63 -23.95 5.37 -18.33
N GLU A 64 -22.79 4.75 -18.34
CA GLU A 64 -22.55 3.40 -17.79
C GLU A 64 -21.32 3.39 -16.89
N ASN A 65 -21.51 3.03 -15.62
CA ASN A 65 -20.47 3.02 -14.61
C ASN A 65 -20.41 1.67 -13.90
N VAL A 66 -19.22 1.23 -13.55
CA VAL A 66 -18.97 0.16 -12.59
C VAL A 66 -18.32 0.76 -11.35
N MET A 67 -19.05 0.69 -10.26
CA MET A 67 -18.59 1.12 -8.95
C MET A 67 -17.82 -0.02 -8.27
N ILE A 68 -16.63 0.25 -7.72
CA ILE A 68 -15.77 -0.76 -7.09
C ILE A 68 -15.37 -0.25 -5.70
N ASN A 69 -15.59 -1.05 -4.66
CA ASN A 69 -15.13 -0.76 -3.32
C ASN A 69 -13.59 -0.82 -3.28
N ALA A 70 -12.98 0.33 -3.04
CA ALA A 70 -11.54 0.50 -3.09
C ALA A 70 -10.75 -0.30 -2.03
N ALA A 71 -11.42 -0.83 -1.01
CA ALA A 71 -10.79 -1.66 0.01
C ALA A 71 -10.47 -3.09 -0.47
N TYR A 72 -11.09 -3.54 -1.57
CA TYR A 72 -10.92 -4.89 -2.08
C TYR A 72 -9.81 -4.98 -3.12
N PHE A 73 -8.88 -5.90 -2.83
CA PHE A 73 -7.72 -6.14 -3.70
C PHE A 73 -8.14 -6.98 -4.92
N PRO A 74 -7.71 -6.63 -6.14
CA PRO A 74 -8.09 -7.35 -7.34
C PRO A 74 -7.46 -8.75 -7.40
N SER A 75 -8.25 -9.80 -7.19
CA SER A 75 -7.90 -11.18 -7.56
C SER A 75 -8.36 -11.47 -8.99
N SER A 76 -7.77 -12.47 -9.65
CA SER A 76 -8.13 -12.80 -11.04
C SER A 76 -9.63 -13.05 -11.21
N ALA A 77 -10.23 -13.83 -10.30
CA ALA A 77 -11.65 -14.15 -10.35
C ALA A 77 -12.53 -12.92 -10.11
N PHE A 78 -12.13 -12.04 -9.19
CA PHE A 78 -12.85 -10.78 -8.92
C PHE A 78 -12.73 -9.79 -10.08
N ILE A 79 -11.55 -9.67 -10.71
CA ILE A 79 -11.34 -8.86 -11.92
C ILE A 79 -12.29 -9.32 -13.04
N ASP A 80 -12.38 -10.63 -13.26
CA ASP A 80 -13.28 -11.18 -14.27
C ASP A 80 -14.75 -10.88 -13.97
N GLN A 81 -15.17 -10.95 -12.71
CA GLN A 81 -16.53 -10.54 -12.31
C GLN A 81 -16.78 -9.07 -12.58
N VAL A 82 -15.86 -8.18 -12.17
CA VAL A 82 -15.99 -6.72 -12.38
C VAL A 82 -16.08 -6.37 -13.86
N LYS A 83 -15.25 -6.98 -14.71
CA LYS A 83 -15.24 -6.73 -16.16
C LYS A 83 -16.49 -7.23 -16.88
N ASN A 84 -17.17 -8.23 -16.32
CA ASN A 84 -18.37 -8.83 -16.91
C ASN A 84 -19.67 -8.43 -16.21
N LEU A 85 -19.62 -7.50 -15.25
CA LEU A 85 -20.77 -7.04 -14.48
C LEU A 85 -21.82 -6.41 -15.41
N GLN A 86 -23.05 -6.83 -15.27
CA GLN A 86 -24.16 -6.40 -16.11
C GLN A 86 -25.05 -5.37 -15.37
N LYS A 87 -25.84 -4.64 -16.14
CA LYS A 87 -26.85 -3.72 -15.59
C LYS A 87 -27.72 -4.40 -14.52
N ASN A 88 -27.92 -3.71 -13.41
CA ASN A 88 -28.66 -4.20 -12.24
C ASN A 88 -28.05 -5.46 -11.60
N GLU A 89 -26.74 -5.66 -11.70
CA GLU A 89 -26.00 -6.66 -10.94
C GLU A 89 -25.12 -5.97 -9.90
N ALA A 90 -25.00 -6.59 -8.71
CA ALA A 90 -24.11 -6.16 -7.66
C ALA A 90 -23.39 -7.36 -7.01
N ILE A 91 -22.11 -7.20 -6.73
CA ILE A 91 -21.24 -8.20 -6.10
C ILE A 91 -21.17 -7.87 -4.60
N PHE A 92 -21.34 -8.88 -3.76
CA PHE A 92 -21.33 -8.79 -2.32
C PHE A 92 -20.27 -9.71 -1.70
N ASP A 93 -19.75 -9.30 -0.56
CA ASP A 93 -18.98 -10.10 0.40
C ASP A 93 -19.81 -10.15 1.71
N GLY A 94 -20.63 -11.18 1.86
CA GLY A 94 -21.67 -11.21 2.87
C GLY A 94 -22.70 -10.09 2.69
N GLU A 95 -22.75 -9.15 3.63
CA GLU A 95 -23.66 -8.00 3.55
C GLU A 95 -23.00 -6.75 2.93
N GLU A 96 -21.69 -6.78 2.68
CA GLU A 96 -20.96 -5.64 2.17
C GLU A 96 -20.97 -5.60 0.65
N ILE A 97 -21.25 -4.40 0.11
CA ILE A 97 -21.22 -4.15 -1.33
C ILE A 97 -19.77 -4.00 -1.77
N VAL A 98 -19.37 -4.83 -2.75
CA VAL A 98 -18.01 -4.87 -3.28
C VAL A 98 -17.91 -4.19 -4.64
N ALA A 99 -18.86 -4.45 -5.54
CA ALA A 99 -18.96 -3.74 -6.81
C ALA A 99 -20.39 -3.79 -7.32
N PHE A 100 -20.79 -2.79 -8.12
CA PHE A 100 -22.10 -2.77 -8.76
C PHE A 100 -22.09 -1.95 -10.05
N TYR A 101 -23.01 -2.26 -10.94
CA TYR A 101 -23.26 -1.48 -12.15
C TYR A 101 -24.28 -0.39 -11.84
N ALA A 102 -24.02 0.85 -12.26
CA ALA A 102 -24.94 1.98 -12.13
C ALA A 102 -25.00 2.80 -13.42
N GLU A 103 -26.17 3.33 -13.73
CA GLU A 103 -26.35 4.37 -14.75
C GLU A 103 -26.12 5.75 -14.13
N GLU A 104 -25.86 6.75 -14.97
CA GLU A 104 -25.69 8.15 -14.54
C GLU A 104 -26.92 8.61 -13.74
N ASP A 105 -26.72 9.29 -12.64
CA ASP A 105 -27.76 9.79 -11.73
C ASP A 105 -28.75 8.71 -11.22
N GLN A 106 -28.39 7.42 -11.29
CA GLN A 106 -29.27 6.35 -10.83
C GLN A 106 -29.38 6.37 -9.29
N GLU A 107 -30.61 6.49 -8.78
CA GLU A 107 -30.88 6.19 -7.38
C GLU A 107 -30.74 4.67 -7.14
N VAL A 108 -29.77 4.28 -6.32
CA VAL A 108 -29.39 2.87 -6.15
C VAL A 108 -30.21 2.23 -5.04
N ASP A 109 -31.10 1.31 -5.41
CA ASP A 109 -31.81 0.40 -4.50
C ASP A 109 -31.28 -1.03 -4.71
N PHE A 110 -30.36 -1.47 -3.85
CA PHE A 110 -29.75 -2.80 -3.93
C PHE A 110 -30.74 -3.96 -3.77
N THR A 111 -31.97 -3.73 -3.29
CA THR A 111 -33.00 -4.79 -3.22
C THR A 111 -33.49 -5.18 -4.60
N ALA A 112 -33.34 -4.30 -5.60
CA ALA A 112 -33.71 -4.52 -6.99
C ALA A 112 -32.57 -5.13 -7.83
N PHE A 113 -31.35 -5.20 -7.27
CA PHE A 113 -30.19 -5.76 -7.98
C PHE A 113 -30.15 -7.28 -7.88
N LYS A 114 -29.69 -7.93 -8.95
CA LYS A 114 -29.28 -9.32 -8.89
C LYS A 114 -27.99 -9.39 -8.09
N GLN A 115 -28.05 -10.03 -6.94
CA GLN A 115 -26.92 -10.19 -6.03
C GLN A 115 -26.04 -11.34 -6.48
N LEU A 116 -24.72 -11.08 -6.56
CA LEU A 116 -23.68 -12.04 -6.87
C LEU A 116 -22.72 -12.09 -5.68
N GLU A 117 -22.33 -13.28 -5.25
CA GLU A 117 -21.25 -13.42 -4.27
C GLU A 117 -19.90 -13.17 -4.93
N ILE A 118 -18.97 -12.55 -4.18
CA ILE A 118 -17.60 -12.32 -4.64
C ILE A 118 -16.90 -13.65 -4.94
N ALA A 119 -16.24 -13.75 -6.08
CA ALA A 119 -15.59 -14.97 -6.50
C ALA A 119 -14.20 -15.14 -5.87
N GLY A 120 -13.99 -16.31 -5.25
CA GLY A 120 -12.71 -16.70 -4.67
C GLY A 120 -12.36 -15.96 -3.39
N GLU A 121 -11.14 -16.20 -2.90
CA GLU A 121 -10.60 -15.45 -1.76
C GLU A 121 -10.09 -14.10 -2.24
N VAL A 122 -10.58 -13.03 -1.64
CA VAL A 122 -10.17 -11.67 -1.96
C VAL A 122 -9.60 -11.01 -0.70
N LEU A 123 -8.40 -10.46 -0.85
CA LEU A 123 -7.77 -9.68 0.20
C LEU A 123 -8.46 -8.33 0.32
N LYS A 124 -8.78 -7.93 1.55
CA LYS A 124 -9.41 -6.65 1.87
C LYS A 124 -8.51 -5.86 2.82
N LEU A 125 -8.37 -4.55 2.61
CA LEU A 125 -7.84 -3.62 3.60
C LEU A 125 -8.96 -3.26 4.56
N ALA A 126 -8.97 -3.88 5.75
CA ALA A 126 -9.99 -3.60 6.76
C ALA A 126 -9.48 -2.66 7.86
N TYR A 127 -8.17 -2.68 8.14
CA TYR A 127 -7.56 -1.93 9.22
C TYR A 127 -6.21 -1.34 8.82
N THR A 128 -5.73 -0.34 9.55
CA THR A 128 -4.44 0.31 9.29
C THR A 128 -3.25 -0.66 9.30
N TRP A 129 -3.28 -1.67 10.16
CA TRP A 129 -2.22 -2.69 10.22
C TRP A 129 -2.25 -3.69 9.06
N ASP A 130 -3.34 -3.76 8.31
CA ASP A 130 -3.40 -4.55 7.07
C ASP A 130 -2.42 -4.02 6.03
N ILE A 131 -2.15 -2.71 6.03
CA ILE A 131 -1.25 -2.06 5.09
C ILE A 131 0.13 -2.69 5.13
N PHE A 132 0.74 -2.87 6.31
CA PHE A 132 2.05 -3.53 6.40
C PHE A 132 1.97 -5.05 6.43
N SER A 133 0.94 -5.63 7.07
CA SER A 133 0.86 -7.09 7.23
C SER A 133 0.53 -7.82 5.93
N LYS A 134 -0.21 -7.18 5.02
CA LYS A 134 -0.55 -7.72 3.70
C LYS A 134 0.38 -7.22 2.59
N ASN A 135 1.33 -6.33 2.92
CA ASN A 135 2.23 -5.69 1.96
C ASN A 135 3.02 -6.69 1.10
N GLY A 136 3.45 -7.80 1.69
CA GLY A 136 4.23 -8.81 0.98
C GLY A 136 3.46 -9.49 -0.16
N ILE A 137 2.17 -9.74 0.06
CA ILE A 137 1.28 -10.30 -0.97
C ILE A 137 1.11 -9.27 -2.09
N ALA A 138 0.89 -8.01 -1.72
CA ALA A 138 0.72 -6.93 -2.68
C ALA A 138 1.99 -6.68 -3.52
N ILE A 139 3.18 -6.65 -2.91
CA ILE A 139 4.46 -6.50 -3.64
C ILE A 139 4.63 -7.62 -4.67
N GLN A 140 4.34 -8.87 -4.28
CA GLN A 140 4.49 -10.02 -5.18
C GLN A 140 3.50 -9.98 -6.35
N PHE A 141 2.26 -9.54 -6.08
CA PHE A 141 1.25 -9.37 -7.12
C PHE A 141 1.62 -8.24 -8.07
N ASP A 142 1.92 -7.07 -7.53
CA ASP A 142 2.28 -5.89 -8.31
C ASP A 142 3.53 -6.12 -9.15
N PHE A 143 4.54 -6.78 -8.56
CA PHE A 143 5.78 -7.11 -9.28
C PHE A 143 5.47 -7.89 -10.56
N ARG A 144 4.66 -8.93 -10.48
CA ARG A 144 4.25 -9.69 -11.67
C ARG A 144 3.44 -8.82 -12.63
N LEU A 145 2.46 -8.09 -12.10
CA LEU A 145 1.57 -7.26 -12.89
C LEU A 145 2.32 -6.22 -13.74
N ILE A 146 3.28 -5.49 -13.13
CA ILE A 146 3.94 -4.36 -13.81
C ILE A 146 5.25 -4.71 -14.49
N THR A 147 5.80 -5.93 -14.29
CA THR A 147 7.06 -6.34 -14.93
C THR A 147 6.87 -7.40 -16.01
N GLU A 148 5.66 -7.96 -16.16
CA GLU A 148 5.33 -8.91 -17.21
C GLU A 148 5.69 -8.32 -18.59
N ASP A 149 6.36 -9.12 -19.41
CA ASP A 149 6.85 -8.73 -20.75
C ASP A 149 7.77 -7.49 -20.81
N ARG A 150 8.26 -7.04 -19.66
CA ARG A 150 9.21 -5.89 -19.58
C ARG A 150 10.61 -6.37 -19.23
N LYS A 151 11.58 -5.58 -19.63
CA LYS A 151 13.00 -5.86 -19.39
C LYS A 151 13.57 -4.93 -18.32
N SER A 152 14.12 -5.51 -17.27
CA SER A 152 14.86 -4.78 -16.24
C SER A 152 16.12 -4.13 -16.81
N GLN A 153 16.51 -2.97 -16.26
CA GLN A 153 17.86 -2.45 -16.42
C GLN A 153 18.87 -3.51 -15.92
N PRO A 154 20.05 -3.64 -16.53
CA PRO A 154 21.10 -4.54 -16.03
C PRO A 154 21.48 -4.23 -14.59
N ILE A 155 21.66 -5.27 -13.78
CA ILE A 155 22.17 -5.12 -12.40
C ILE A 155 23.67 -4.83 -12.50
N ASP A 156 24.12 -3.75 -11.84
CA ASP A 156 25.54 -3.40 -11.79
C ASP A 156 26.35 -4.53 -11.13
N PRO A 157 27.50 -4.94 -11.71
CA PRO A 157 28.30 -6.07 -11.25
C PRO A 157 28.97 -5.85 -9.88
N SER A 158 29.00 -4.64 -9.36
CA SER A 158 29.49 -4.35 -8.01
C SER A 158 28.56 -4.88 -6.91
N ASN A 159 27.31 -5.26 -7.25
CA ASN A 159 26.34 -5.76 -6.30
C ASN A 159 26.50 -7.26 -6.02
N TYR A 160 26.34 -7.66 -4.76
CA TYR A 160 26.14 -9.07 -4.41
C TYR A 160 24.68 -9.44 -4.58
N VAL A 161 24.38 -10.39 -5.48
CA VAL A 161 23.01 -10.68 -5.91
C VAL A 161 22.64 -12.14 -5.63
N LYS A 162 21.42 -12.37 -5.16
CA LYS A 162 20.79 -13.68 -5.03
C LYS A 162 19.39 -13.66 -5.65
N ASN A 163 19.09 -14.63 -6.53
CA ASN A 163 17.85 -14.74 -7.31
C ASN A 163 17.63 -13.49 -8.18
N ALA A 164 18.55 -13.24 -9.11
CA ALA A 164 18.52 -12.07 -10.00
C ALA A 164 17.22 -11.97 -10.82
N GLU A 165 16.61 -13.10 -11.15
CA GLU A 165 15.34 -13.20 -11.87
C GLU A 165 14.15 -12.59 -11.14
N ASN A 166 14.24 -12.43 -9.82
CA ASN A 166 13.25 -11.77 -8.97
C ASN A 166 13.62 -10.33 -8.63
N ILE A 167 14.54 -9.71 -9.40
CA ILE A 167 14.94 -8.31 -9.22
C ILE A 167 14.62 -7.55 -10.49
N PHE A 168 13.86 -6.47 -10.34
CA PHE A 168 13.54 -5.57 -11.44
C PHE A 168 13.99 -4.14 -11.08
N ILE A 169 14.82 -3.58 -11.93
CA ILE A 169 15.35 -2.22 -11.79
C ILE A 169 14.87 -1.41 -13.00
N GLU A 170 14.13 -0.35 -12.73
CA GLU A 170 13.63 0.57 -13.75
C GLU A 170 14.76 1.44 -14.31
N GLU A 171 14.50 2.06 -15.47
CA GLU A 171 15.44 2.96 -16.14
C GLU A 171 15.84 4.14 -15.24
N GLY A 172 17.10 4.51 -15.28
CA GLY A 172 17.65 5.64 -14.52
C GLY A 172 17.95 5.34 -13.05
N ALA A 173 17.52 4.21 -12.51
CA ALA A 173 17.82 3.87 -11.12
C ALA A 173 19.32 3.49 -10.97
N VAL A 174 19.92 3.96 -9.87
CA VAL A 174 21.33 3.70 -9.52
C VAL A 174 21.38 2.81 -8.28
N VAL A 175 22.02 1.64 -8.41
CA VAL A 175 22.22 0.65 -7.35
C VAL A 175 23.58 0.03 -7.49
N GLU A 176 24.51 0.41 -6.64
CA GLU A 176 25.91 -0.03 -6.70
C GLU A 176 26.43 -0.44 -5.31
N ASN A 177 27.34 -1.43 -5.27
CA ASN A 177 27.98 -1.89 -4.05
C ASN A 177 27.00 -2.29 -2.93
N CYS A 178 25.87 -2.92 -3.27
CA CYS A 178 24.82 -3.35 -2.35
C CYS A 178 24.67 -4.87 -2.34
N SER A 179 23.98 -5.38 -1.32
CA SER A 179 23.57 -6.79 -1.24
C SER A 179 22.07 -6.92 -1.48
N LEU A 180 21.70 -7.59 -2.59
CA LEU A 180 20.32 -7.75 -3.05
C LEU A 180 19.93 -9.23 -2.99
N ASN A 181 19.16 -9.62 -1.98
CA ASN A 181 18.71 -11.00 -1.78
C ASN A 181 17.20 -11.12 -2.01
N ALA A 182 16.81 -11.59 -3.19
CA ALA A 182 15.42 -11.82 -3.60
C ALA A 182 14.94 -13.27 -3.35
N SER A 183 15.61 -14.05 -2.45
CA SER A 183 15.24 -15.44 -2.18
C SER A 183 13.87 -15.61 -1.50
N ASN A 184 13.43 -14.61 -0.73
CA ASN A 184 12.16 -14.65 0.01
C ASN A 184 11.03 -13.89 -0.70
N GLY A 185 11.32 -13.23 -1.81
CA GLY A 185 10.36 -12.44 -2.58
C GLY A 185 11.07 -11.40 -3.45
N PRO A 186 10.35 -10.76 -4.37
CA PRO A 186 10.93 -9.87 -5.36
C PRO A 186 11.51 -8.58 -4.74
N ILE A 187 12.44 -7.98 -5.47
CA ILE A 187 12.96 -6.63 -5.23
C ILE A 187 12.64 -5.78 -6.46
N TYR A 188 11.82 -4.77 -6.27
CA TYR A 188 11.51 -3.76 -7.29
C TYR A 188 12.16 -2.44 -6.93
N ILE A 189 12.87 -1.85 -7.89
CA ILE A 189 13.52 -0.55 -7.74
C ILE A 189 13.00 0.36 -8.86
N GLY A 190 12.27 1.39 -8.46
CA GLY A 190 11.55 2.31 -9.33
C GLY A 190 12.47 3.23 -10.14
N LYS A 191 11.89 3.89 -11.13
CA LYS A 191 12.56 4.79 -12.04
C LYS A 191 13.31 5.90 -11.28
N ASP A 192 14.53 6.21 -11.72
CA ASP A 192 15.38 7.27 -11.15
C ASP A 192 15.64 7.15 -9.63
N ALA A 193 15.38 5.99 -9.02
CA ALA A 193 15.66 5.74 -7.62
C ALA A 193 17.18 5.62 -7.37
N LEU A 194 17.62 6.09 -6.21
CA LEU A 194 19.03 6.02 -5.79
C LEU A 194 19.17 5.11 -4.57
N VAL A 195 19.86 3.99 -4.70
CA VAL A 195 20.29 3.15 -3.59
C VAL A 195 21.77 3.32 -3.38
N MET A 196 22.13 4.03 -2.31
CA MET A 196 23.52 4.32 -1.98
C MET A 196 24.25 3.07 -1.51
N GLU A 197 25.57 3.12 -1.49
CA GLU A 197 26.48 2.00 -1.25
C GLU A 197 26.29 1.36 0.14
N GLY A 198 26.59 0.07 0.21
CA GLY A 198 26.58 -0.70 1.46
C GLY A 198 25.20 -1.07 1.98
N CYS A 199 24.13 -0.92 1.18
CA CYS A 199 22.79 -1.32 1.59
C CYS A 199 22.59 -2.83 1.51
N PHE A 200 21.78 -3.36 2.44
CA PHE A 200 21.40 -4.77 2.51
C PHE A 200 19.89 -4.93 2.35
N PHE A 201 19.48 -5.55 1.26
CA PHE A 201 18.08 -5.81 0.96
C PHE A 201 17.78 -7.31 1.02
N ARG A 202 16.66 -7.65 1.69
CA ARG A 202 16.08 -8.99 1.66
C ARG A 202 14.59 -8.88 1.34
N GLY A 203 14.22 -9.24 0.11
CA GLY A 203 12.85 -9.17 -0.40
C GLY A 203 11.78 -9.95 0.41
N PRO A 204 10.50 -9.65 0.19
CA PRO A 204 9.99 -8.74 -0.83
C PRO A 204 10.19 -7.25 -0.46
N ILE A 205 10.64 -6.43 -1.41
CA ILE A 205 10.92 -4.99 -1.22
C ILE A 205 10.46 -4.22 -2.46
N ALA A 206 9.85 -3.07 -2.23
CA ALA A 206 9.54 -2.08 -3.25
C ALA A 206 10.18 -0.73 -2.92
N ILE A 207 10.99 -0.21 -3.83
CA ILE A 207 11.54 1.14 -3.79
C ILE A 207 10.86 1.93 -4.90
N GLY A 208 10.15 3.00 -4.56
CA GLY A 208 9.40 3.83 -5.49
C GLY A 208 10.28 4.72 -6.36
N GLU A 209 9.65 5.33 -7.37
CA GLU A 209 10.29 6.30 -8.26
C GLU A 209 10.94 7.45 -7.46
N GLU A 210 12.16 7.88 -7.87
CA GLU A 210 12.92 8.96 -7.23
C GLU A 210 13.18 8.78 -5.72
N ALA A 211 12.92 7.60 -5.16
CA ALA A 211 13.22 7.34 -3.77
C ALA A 211 14.72 7.20 -3.51
N ILE A 212 15.18 7.61 -2.34
CA ILE A 212 16.58 7.55 -1.96
C ILE A 212 16.76 6.64 -0.75
N VAL A 213 17.54 5.57 -0.91
CA VAL A 213 17.99 4.75 0.21
C VAL A 213 19.41 5.13 0.61
N LYS A 214 19.59 5.54 1.86
CA LYS A 214 20.84 6.04 2.39
C LYS A 214 21.87 4.92 2.62
N MET A 215 23.15 5.27 2.58
CA MET A 215 24.29 4.35 2.79
C MET A 215 24.08 3.44 4.00
N GLY A 216 24.40 2.16 3.84
CA GLY A 216 24.39 1.19 4.93
C GLY A 216 23.01 0.78 5.45
N ALA A 217 21.93 1.17 4.78
CA ALA A 217 20.58 0.80 5.21
C ALA A 217 20.36 -0.71 5.19
N LYS A 218 19.62 -1.21 6.17
CA LYS A 218 19.22 -2.62 6.32
C LYS A 218 17.70 -2.69 6.16
N ILE A 219 17.24 -3.15 5.00
CA ILE A 219 15.82 -3.21 4.65
C ILE A 219 15.42 -4.66 4.40
N TYR A 220 14.43 -5.15 5.14
CA TYR A 220 13.97 -6.52 5.04
C TYR A 220 12.50 -6.65 5.47
N GLY A 221 11.96 -7.88 5.38
CA GLY A 221 10.53 -8.07 5.50
C GLY A 221 9.79 -7.42 4.32
N ALA A 222 8.49 -7.45 4.30
CA ALA A 222 7.70 -6.85 3.24
C ALA A 222 7.68 -5.33 3.36
N THR A 223 8.70 -4.66 2.81
CA THR A 223 8.88 -3.21 2.96
C THR A 223 8.68 -2.45 1.66
N THR A 224 7.89 -1.39 1.74
CA THR A 224 7.68 -0.42 0.64
C THR A 224 8.21 0.95 1.05
N ILE A 225 9.11 1.51 0.23
CA ILE A 225 9.55 2.89 0.30
C ILE A 225 8.87 3.62 -0.85
N GLY A 226 7.86 4.44 -0.56
CA GLY A 226 7.06 5.13 -1.57
C GLY A 226 7.84 6.14 -2.40
N PRO A 227 7.28 6.59 -3.54
CA PRO A 227 7.94 7.54 -4.44
C PRO A 227 8.45 8.80 -3.73
N GLY A 228 9.62 9.31 -4.13
CA GLY A 228 10.23 10.51 -3.57
C GLY A 228 10.65 10.43 -2.10
N SER A 229 10.47 9.27 -1.45
CA SER A 229 10.78 9.08 -0.03
C SER A 229 12.26 8.82 0.23
N ARG A 230 12.70 9.04 1.47
CA ARG A 230 14.06 8.74 1.91
C ARG A 230 14.06 7.72 3.03
N ALA A 231 14.83 6.65 2.85
CA ALA A 231 14.96 5.55 3.79
C ALA A 231 16.41 5.37 4.25
N GLY A 232 16.63 5.06 5.53
CA GLY A 232 17.94 4.81 6.11
C GLY A 232 17.83 4.10 7.46
N GLY A 233 18.94 3.59 7.97
CA GLY A 233 18.98 2.80 9.19
C GLY A 233 18.41 1.40 9.01
N GLU A 234 17.64 0.91 9.96
CA GLU A 234 17.02 -0.41 9.92
C GLU A 234 15.50 -0.30 9.73
N ILE A 235 14.98 -0.92 8.66
CA ILE A 235 13.55 -0.90 8.33
C ILE A 235 13.08 -2.34 8.07
N ASN A 236 12.05 -2.75 8.79
CA ASN A 236 11.48 -4.09 8.69
C ASN A 236 9.96 -4.06 8.54
N ASN A 237 9.45 -4.74 7.52
CA ASN A 237 8.00 -4.96 7.33
C ASN A 237 7.18 -3.68 7.50
N SER A 238 7.54 -2.62 6.80
CA SER A 238 6.95 -1.29 6.94
C SER A 238 6.61 -0.67 5.59
N VAL A 239 5.64 0.23 5.58
CA VAL A 239 5.21 0.95 4.38
C VAL A 239 5.37 2.44 4.62
N LEU A 240 6.17 3.10 3.79
CA LEU A 240 6.25 4.54 3.71
C LEU A 240 5.47 4.99 2.47
N PHE A 241 4.53 5.90 2.65
CA PHE A 241 3.87 6.54 1.52
C PHE A 241 4.83 7.52 0.84
N GLN A 242 4.38 8.20 -0.19
CA GLN A 242 5.26 9.09 -0.96
C GLN A 242 5.78 10.28 -0.13
N ASN A 243 6.95 10.80 -0.51
CA ASN A 243 7.57 12.01 0.04
C ASN A 243 7.87 11.97 1.55
N SER A 244 7.93 10.78 2.15
CA SER A 244 8.20 10.62 3.57
C SER A 244 9.67 10.30 3.84
N ASN A 245 10.14 10.71 5.01
CA ASN A 245 11.56 10.72 5.35
C ASN A 245 11.84 9.98 6.66
N LYS A 246 12.45 8.80 6.55
CA LYS A 246 13.13 8.04 7.61
C LYS A 246 14.59 7.85 7.17
N GLY A 247 15.30 8.93 6.91
CA GLY A 247 16.59 8.94 6.21
C GLY A 247 17.82 8.69 7.08
N HIS A 248 17.69 8.59 8.39
CA HIS A 248 18.78 8.42 9.35
C HIS A 248 18.76 7.07 10.05
N GLU A 249 19.74 6.79 10.93
CA GLU A 249 19.75 5.60 11.79
C GLU A 249 18.53 5.54 12.71
N GLY A 250 18.31 4.39 13.33
CA GLY A 250 17.15 4.04 14.14
C GLY A 250 16.32 2.93 13.50
N TYR A 251 15.55 2.22 14.32
CA TYR A 251 14.71 1.09 13.90
C TYR A 251 13.29 1.52 13.59
N LEU A 252 12.76 1.07 12.45
CA LEU A 252 11.35 1.18 12.08
C LEU A 252 10.82 -0.20 11.71
N GLY A 253 9.89 -0.74 12.48
CA GLY A 253 9.34 -2.08 12.25
C GLY A 253 7.83 -2.17 12.37
N ASN A 254 7.19 -2.95 11.48
CA ASN A 254 5.76 -3.20 11.44
C ASN A 254 4.92 -1.91 11.48
N SER A 255 5.30 -0.94 10.66
CA SER A 255 4.82 0.45 10.74
C SER A 255 4.31 0.96 9.39
N VAL A 256 3.47 1.98 9.46
CA VAL A 256 3.02 2.73 8.29
C VAL A 256 3.25 4.21 8.53
N LEU A 257 3.95 4.86 7.60
CA LEU A 257 4.11 6.29 7.55
C LEU A 257 3.29 6.83 6.38
N GLY A 258 2.41 7.78 6.65
CA GLY A 258 1.65 8.52 5.64
C GLY A 258 2.55 9.37 4.75
N GLU A 259 1.97 10.28 3.97
CA GLU A 259 2.71 11.19 3.11
C GLU A 259 3.32 12.36 3.89
N TRP A 260 4.46 12.85 3.40
CA TRP A 260 5.14 14.02 3.97
C TRP A 260 5.51 13.90 5.44
N CYS A 261 5.62 12.67 5.96
CA CYS A 261 6.10 12.40 7.31
C CYS A 261 7.60 12.62 7.41
N ASN A 262 8.08 13.03 8.57
CA ASN A 262 9.51 13.14 8.83
C ASN A 262 9.88 12.60 10.21
N LEU A 263 10.70 11.57 10.24
CA LEU A 263 11.31 11.06 11.46
C LEU A 263 12.71 11.66 11.65
N GLY A 264 12.93 12.31 12.78
CA GLY A 264 14.25 12.85 13.15
C GLY A 264 15.28 11.73 13.29
N ALA A 265 16.56 12.11 13.29
CA ALA A 265 17.67 11.15 13.43
C ALA A 265 17.55 10.34 14.73
N ASP A 266 17.98 9.09 14.67
CA ASP A 266 17.90 8.12 15.79
C ASP A 266 16.49 7.90 16.35
N THR A 267 15.45 8.15 15.53
CA THR A 267 14.09 7.79 15.90
C THR A 267 13.92 6.27 15.82
N ASN A 268 13.40 5.70 16.90
CA ASN A 268 13.12 4.28 17.03
C ASN A 268 11.65 4.03 17.37
N ASN A 269 11.08 2.94 16.88
CA ASN A 269 9.81 2.43 17.39
C ASN A 269 9.96 1.02 17.96
N SER A 270 9.21 0.73 19.03
CA SER A 270 8.97 -0.64 19.45
C SER A 270 7.83 -1.25 18.63
N ASN A 271 7.96 -2.51 18.24
CA ASN A 271 6.91 -3.26 17.58
C ASN A 271 6.44 -4.52 18.33
N LEU A 272 7.10 -4.83 19.45
CA LEU A 272 6.81 -5.99 20.30
C LEU A 272 6.71 -5.56 21.77
N LYS A 273 5.66 -5.96 22.46
CA LYS A 273 5.53 -5.72 23.90
C LYS A 273 6.44 -6.65 24.70
N ASN A 274 7.02 -6.17 25.82
CA ASN A 274 7.89 -6.95 26.69
C ASN A 274 7.25 -8.24 27.23
N ASN A 275 5.94 -8.27 27.38
CA ASN A 275 5.17 -9.43 27.83
C ASN A 275 4.64 -10.31 26.67
N TYR A 276 5.04 -10.02 25.44
CA TYR A 276 4.58 -10.71 24.23
C TYR A 276 3.08 -10.71 24.00
N ALA A 277 2.34 -9.85 24.69
CA ALA A 277 0.89 -9.72 24.50
C ALA A 277 0.54 -9.10 23.15
N GLU A 278 -0.67 -9.39 22.71
CA GLU A 278 -1.29 -8.75 21.55
C GLU A 278 -1.19 -7.23 21.62
N VAL A 279 -0.88 -6.61 20.50
CA VAL A 279 -0.80 -5.15 20.37
C VAL A 279 -2.21 -4.58 20.23
N ARG A 280 -2.42 -3.40 20.80
CA ARG A 280 -3.63 -2.60 20.60
C ARG A 280 -3.25 -1.30 19.95
N LEU A 281 -4.11 -0.84 19.01
CA LEU A 281 -4.01 0.46 18.37
C LEU A 281 -5.20 1.33 18.74
N TRP A 282 -5.01 2.64 18.66
CA TRP A 282 -6.10 3.59 18.77
C TRP A 282 -7.06 3.44 17.60
N ASP A 283 -8.33 3.35 17.92
CA ASP A 283 -9.43 3.29 16.98
C ASP A 283 -10.21 4.60 17.07
N TYR A 284 -10.28 5.32 15.97
CA TYR A 284 -10.89 6.65 15.91
C TYR A 284 -12.42 6.60 15.95
N GLU A 285 -13.04 5.50 15.55
CA GLU A 285 -14.48 5.35 15.53
C GLU A 285 -15.04 5.06 16.93
N THR A 286 -14.35 4.18 17.66
CA THR A 286 -14.74 3.82 19.03
C THR A 286 -14.11 4.70 20.10
N GLU A 287 -13.21 5.61 19.73
CA GLU A 287 -12.39 6.45 20.62
C GLU A 287 -11.72 5.62 21.74
N GLY A 288 -11.18 4.47 21.35
CA GLY A 288 -10.57 3.50 22.27
C GLY A 288 -9.44 2.70 21.67
N PHE A 289 -8.88 1.78 22.44
CA PHE A 289 -7.84 0.88 21.98
C PHE A 289 -8.40 -0.46 21.51
N ALA A 290 -8.45 -0.68 20.20
CA ALA A 290 -8.85 -1.93 19.56
C ALA A 290 -7.70 -2.96 19.54
N LYS A 291 -8.04 -4.23 19.65
CA LYS A 291 -7.11 -5.34 19.51
C LYS A 291 -6.80 -5.57 18.03
N THR A 292 -5.51 -5.71 17.71
CA THR A 292 -5.07 -5.93 16.32
C THR A 292 -5.03 -7.42 15.91
N GLY A 293 -5.07 -8.33 16.86
CA GLY A 293 -4.78 -9.75 16.61
C GLY A 293 -3.28 -10.04 16.41
N LEU A 294 -2.43 -9.01 16.41
CA LEU A 294 -1.02 -9.12 16.08
C LEU A 294 -0.14 -9.05 17.32
N GLN A 295 0.93 -9.84 17.32
CA GLN A 295 2.00 -9.75 18.32
C GLN A 295 3.02 -8.64 17.97
N PHE A 296 3.18 -8.34 16.67
CA PHE A 296 4.07 -7.31 16.17
C PHE A 296 3.28 -6.20 15.45
N CYS A 297 3.29 -5.00 16.00
CA CYS A 297 2.68 -3.82 15.41
C CYS A 297 3.36 -2.57 15.97
N GLY A 298 3.86 -1.73 15.09
CA GLY A 298 4.65 -0.54 15.45
C GLY A 298 3.85 0.76 15.39
N LEU A 299 4.31 1.68 14.56
CA LEU A 299 3.83 3.06 14.44
C LEU A 299 2.88 3.23 13.26
N MET A 300 1.70 3.85 13.51
CA MET A 300 0.76 4.30 12.49
C MET A 300 0.78 5.82 12.43
N MET A 301 1.57 6.39 11.54
CA MET A 301 1.83 7.85 11.49
C MET A 301 1.05 8.48 10.34
N GLY A 302 0.06 9.30 10.67
CA GLY A 302 -0.73 10.05 9.68
C GLY A 302 0.08 11.09 8.93
N ASP A 303 -0.47 11.55 7.80
CA ASP A 303 0.19 12.50 6.89
C ASP A 303 0.70 13.75 7.58
N HIS A 304 1.77 14.32 7.02
CA HIS A 304 2.42 15.55 7.48
C HIS A 304 2.94 15.53 8.93
N SER A 305 2.90 14.37 9.60
CA SER A 305 3.41 14.21 10.97
C SER A 305 4.93 14.26 11.02
N LYS A 306 5.47 14.86 12.06
CA LYS A 306 6.92 15.02 12.25
C LYS A 306 7.31 14.75 13.68
N CYS A 307 8.46 14.12 13.89
CA CYS A 307 9.04 13.95 15.21
C CYS A 307 10.47 14.48 15.28
N GLY A 308 10.87 14.84 16.48
CA GLY A 308 12.24 15.32 16.75
C GLY A 308 13.27 14.23 16.69
N ILE A 309 14.55 14.62 16.79
CA ILE A 309 15.70 13.72 16.94
C ILE A 309 15.54 12.89 18.22
N ASN A 310 16.00 11.62 18.20
CA ASN A 310 15.94 10.69 19.33
C ASN A 310 14.52 10.43 19.86
N SER A 311 13.50 10.54 19.01
CA SER A 311 12.14 10.16 19.42
C SER A 311 12.04 8.64 19.59
N MET A 312 11.31 8.23 20.63
CA MET A 312 11.04 6.82 20.91
C MET A 312 9.54 6.58 20.93
N PHE A 313 9.06 5.78 19.99
CA PHE A 313 7.67 5.40 19.92
C PHE A 313 7.45 4.04 20.59
N ASN A 314 6.41 3.93 21.39
CA ASN A 314 6.02 2.68 22.01
C ASN A 314 5.37 1.73 20.98
N THR A 315 5.19 0.48 21.38
CA THR A 315 4.48 -0.53 20.58
C THR A 315 3.02 -0.13 20.41
N GLY A 316 2.56 -0.05 19.17
CA GLY A 316 1.18 0.29 18.85
C GLY A 316 0.85 1.78 19.08
N THR A 317 1.70 2.67 18.55
CA THR A 317 1.50 4.13 18.58
C THR A 317 0.83 4.59 17.30
#